data_f198280f664f5261a56b03c61a40f0e0
#
_entry.id   f198280f664f5261a56b03c61a40f0e0
#
_cell.length_a   1.000
_cell.length_b   1.000
_cell.length_c   1.000
_cell.angle_alpha   90.00
_cell.angle_beta   90.00
_cell.angle_gamma   90.00
#
_symmetry.space_group_name_H-M   'P 1'
#
loop_
_entity.id
_entity.type
_entity.pdbx_description
1 polymer ?
#
loop_
_entity_poly.entity_id
_entity_poly.type
_entity_poly.pdbx_seq_one_letter_code
_entity_poly.pdbx_strand_id
1 'polypeptide(L)'
;ALSGEEIEEKLLMRPSNISMMLNETGGLRVQVTSPALGSANVRIHGMRGRYTQLLADGLPLYGGQASSLGLLQVPPSDLGQVEIIKGAASALYGGQALGGVINLVSKYPGSEPSGELILNATTREGRDISGYGEAKLNNLFRTSFLANVSRQSAQDLDEDQWIDMPSYHRIALRPRLFYESDEGTTALLTVGAMNEDRHGGTVPYGLTPNGESFSQDQKTQRLDAGIKL
;
A
#
# COMPACT_ATOMS: atom_id res chain seq x y z
N ALA A 1 -2.53 -17.06 2.98
CA ALA A 1 -3.38 -15.86 3.13
C ALA A 1 -3.17 -15.33 4.55
N LEU A 2 -3.22 -14.01 4.70
CA LEU A 2 -3.37 -13.36 6.01
C LEU A 2 -4.86 -13.16 6.24
N SER A 3 -5.34 -13.52 7.44
CA SER A 3 -6.73 -13.35 7.85
C SER A 3 -7.02 -11.94 8.36
N GLY A 4 -8.30 -11.59 8.51
CA GLY A 4 -8.69 -10.27 9.03
C GLY A 4 -8.12 -9.96 10.40
N GLU A 5 -8.08 -10.90 11.34
CA GLU A 5 -7.51 -10.71 12.69
C GLU A 5 -6.03 -10.38 12.65
N GLU A 6 -5.24 -11.10 11.84
CA GLU A 6 -3.81 -10.81 11.65
C GLU A 6 -3.58 -9.45 10.98
N ILE A 7 -4.50 -9.03 10.11
CA ILE A 7 -4.44 -7.71 9.46
C ILE A 7 -4.69 -6.61 10.48
N GLU A 8 -5.71 -6.76 11.34
CA GLU A 8 -6.06 -5.78 12.36
C GLU A 8 -4.92 -5.57 13.38
N GLU A 9 -4.28 -6.64 13.83
CA GLU A 9 -3.13 -6.55 14.72
C GLU A 9 -1.96 -5.78 14.06
N LYS A 10 -1.63 -6.12 12.81
CA LYS A 10 -0.53 -5.50 12.07
C LYS A 10 -0.83 -4.09 11.57
N LEU A 11 -2.10 -3.75 11.38
CA LEU A 11 -2.57 -2.42 11.02
C LEU A 11 -2.16 -1.37 12.05
N LEU A 12 -2.27 -1.70 13.34
CA LEU A 12 -1.90 -0.80 14.44
C LEU A 12 -0.39 -0.55 14.52
N MET A 13 0.43 -1.47 14.00
CA MET A 13 1.90 -1.30 13.99
C MET A 13 2.35 -0.28 12.94
N ARG A 14 1.73 -0.24 11.76
CA ARG A 14 2.04 0.71 10.69
C ARG A 14 0.83 1.00 9.80
N PRO A 15 -0.03 1.94 10.19
CA PRO A 15 -1.27 2.24 9.46
C PRO A 15 -1.05 2.94 8.11
N SER A 16 0.17 3.39 7.83
CA SER A 16 0.47 4.16 6.62
C SER A 16 0.66 3.30 5.38
N ASN A 17 1.10 2.02 5.52
CA ASN A 17 1.36 1.16 4.36
C ASN A 17 1.48 -0.33 4.72
N ILE A 18 1.32 -1.18 3.70
CA ILE A 18 1.30 -2.65 3.84
C ILE A 18 2.69 -3.31 3.91
N SER A 19 3.79 -2.57 3.78
CA SER A 19 5.12 -3.17 3.62
C SER A 19 5.54 -4.04 4.82
N MET A 20 5.25 -3.59 6.03
CA MET A 20 5.57 -4.31 7.25
C MET A 20 4.76 -5.61 7.36
N MET A 21 3.47 -5.54 7.09
CA MET A 21 2.57 -6.70 7.05
C MET A 21 3.08 -7.79 6.10
N LEU A 22 3.54 -7.39 4.91
CA LEU A 22 4.09 -8.33 3.93
C LEU A 22 5.45 -8.88 4.35
N ASN A 23 6.28 -8.09 5.03
CA ASN A 23 7.60 -8.54 5.49
C ASN A 23 7.52 -9.64 6.56
N GLU A 24 6.49 -9.62 7.39
CA GLU A 24 6.24 -10.63 8.42
C GLU A 24 5.53 -11.88 7.89
N THR A 25 5.15 -11.86 6.61
CA THR A 25 4.48 -13.01 5.99
C THR A 25 5.49 -14.04 5.49
N GLY A 26 5.37 -15.28 5.92
CA GLY A 26 6.27 -16.36 5.55
C GLY A 26 6.48 -16.52 4.04
N GLY A 27 7.76 -16.55 3.61
CA GLY A 27 8.17 -16.67 2.21
C GLY A 27 8.11 -15.38 1.39
N LEU A 28 7.81 -14.25 2.02
CA LEU A 28 7.97 -12.91 1.46
C LEU A 28 9.16 -12.21 2.12
N ARG A 29 9.80 -11.32 1.37
CA ARG A 29 10.82 -10.41 1.88
C ARG A 29 10.63 -9.04 1.27
N VAL A 30 10.40 -8.03 2.09
CA VAL A 30 10.44 -6.64 1.67
C VAL A 30 11.88 -6.16 1.71
N GLN A 31 12.38 -5.68 0.59
CA GLN A 31 13.74 -5.17 0.46
C GLN A 31 13.72 -3.71 0.05
N VAL A 32 14.38 -2.84 0.80
CA VAL A 32 14.64 -1.46 0.41
C VAL A 32 15.52 -1.47 -0.85
N THR A 33 15.14 -0.70 -1.85
CA THR A 33 15.79 -0.65 -3.17
C THR A 33 16.35 0.72 -3.52
N SER A 34 15.92 1.76 -2.81
CA SER A 34 16.50 3.11 -2.90
C SER A 34 16.74 3.64 -1.49
N PRO A 35 17.99 3.83 -1.08
CA PRO A 35 18.29 4.40 0.23
C PRO A 35 17.76 5.84 0.35
N ALA A 36 17.82 6.64 -0.71
CA ALA A 36 17.37 8.04 -0.67
C ALA A 36 15.86 8.18 -0.46
N LEU A 37 15.04 7.37 -1.16
CA LEU A 37 13.57 7.49 -1.10
C LEU A 37 12.91 6.42 -0.21
N GLY A 38 13.68 5.49 0.34
CA GLY A 38 13.16 4.39 1.13
C GLY A 38 12.24 3.45 0.36
N SER A 39 12.31 3.47 -0.98
CA SER A 39 11.48 2.61 -1.81
C SER A 39 11.78 1.14 -1.58
N ALA A 40 10.76 0.28 -1.63
CA ALA A 40 10.87 -1.12 -1.29
C ALA A 40 10.14 -2.02 -2.28
N ASN A 41 10.71 -3.20 -2.54
CA ASN A 41 10.13 -4.25 -3.35
C ASN A 41 9.84 -5.49 -2.51
N VAL A 42 8.75 -6.20 -2.84
CA VAL A 42 8.51 -7.55 -2.30
C VAL A 42 9.19 -8.58 -3.18
N ARG A 43 9.96 -9.46 -2.56
CA ARG A 43 10.52 -10.66 -3.17
C ARG A 43 9.75 -11.89 -2.70
N ILE A 44 9.37 -12.74 -3.66
CA ILE A 44 8.81 -14.06 -3.41
C ILE A 44 9.84 -15.08 -3.86
N HIS A 45 10.21 -16.03 -2.98
CA HIS A 45 11.23 -17.04 -3.26
C HIS A 45 12.57 -16.47 -3.80
N GLY A 46 12.97 -15.29 -3.34
CA GLY A 46 14.21 -14.63 -3.77
C GLY A 46 14.16 -13.97 -5.14
N MET A 47 13.06 -14.09 -5.89
CA MET A 47 12.90 -13.45 -7.19
C MET A 47 12.78 -11.93 -7.04
N ARG A 48 13.29 -11.18 -8.03
CA ARG A 48 13.24 -9.71 -8.01
C ARG A 48 11.79 -9.22 -7.99
N GLY A 49 11.53 -8.14 -7.24
CA GLY A 49 10.18 -7.59 -7.04
C GLY A 49 9.41 -7.25 -8.32
N ARG A 50 10.11 -6.94 -9.43
CA ARG A 50 9.46 -6.72 -10.73
C ARG A 50 8.71 -7.94 -11.30
N TYR A 51 8.94 -9.12 -10.73
CA TYR A 51 8.25 -10.36 -11.09
C TYR A 51 7.13 -10.71 -10.10
N THR A 52 6.83 -9.82 -9.18
CA THR A 52 5.70 -9.95 -8.24
C THR A 52 4.59 -9.02 -8.68
N GLN A 53 3.46 -9.59 -9.09
CA GLN A 53 2.26 -8.82 -9.47
C GLN A 53 1.47 -8.45 -8.21
N LEU A 54 1.12 -7.17 -8.10
CA LEU A 54 0.17 -6.69 -7.09
C LEU A 54 -1.21 -6.54 -7.70
N LEU A 55 -2.22 -7.05 -7.01
CA LEU A 55 -3.63 -6.88 -7.35
C LEU A 55 -4.39 -6.23 -6.20
N ALA A 56 -5.46 -5.52 -6.52
CA ALA A 56 -6.49 -5.08 -5.59
C ALA A 56 -7.82 -5.65 -6.06
N ASP A 57 -8.46 -6.49 -5.23
CA ASP A 57 -9.71 -7.19 -5.54
C ASP A 57 -9.67 -7.99 -6.86
N GLY A 58 -8.48 -8.54 -7.19
CA GLY A 58 -8.23 -9.25 -8.44
C GLY A 58 -7.91 -8.37 -9.64
N LEU A 59 -7.97 -7.05 -9.52
CA LEU A 59 -7.61 -6.09 -10.57
C LEU A 59 -6.14 -5.67 -10.44
N PRO A 60 -5.38 -5.53 -11.54
CA PRO A 60 -3.99 -5.10 -11.47
C PRO A 60 -3.86 -3.74 -10.78
N LEU A 61 -3.07 -3.71 -9.71
CA LEU A 61 -2.69 -2.50 -9.01
C LEU A 61 -1.36 -2.04 -9.59
N TYR A 62 -1.26 -0.84 -10.10
CA TYR A 62 -0.02 -0.30 -10.69
C TYR A 62 0.52 -1.03 -11.93
N GLY A 63 -0.32 -1.30 -12.92
CA GLY A 63 0.15 -1.83 -14.21
C GLY A 63 1.20 -0.91 -14.83
N GLY A 64 2.42 -1.43 -15.06
CA GLY A 64 3.47 -0.77 -15.83
C GLY A 64 4.42 0.18 -15.07
N GLN A 65 4.24 0.42 -13.77
CA GLN A 65 5.22 1.18 -12.97
C GLN A 65 6.26 0.25 -12.33
N ALA A 66 7.50 0.73 -12.23
CA ALA A 66 8.48 0.13 -11.34
C ALA A 66 7.89 0.12 -9.92
N SER A 67 7.53 -1.06 -9.44
CA SER A 67 6.70 -1.31 -8.27
C SER A 67 7.32 -0.90 -6.91
N SER A 68 8.45 -0.21 -6.93
CA SER A 68 9.25 0.02 -5.73
C SER A 68 8.63 0.97 -4.70
N LEU A 69 7.75 1.87 -5.10
CA LEU A 69 7.00 2.73 -4.18
C LEU A 69 5.56 2.27 -3.94
N GLY A 70 5.03 1.44 -4.82
CA GLY A 70 3.63 1.02 -4.78
C GLY A 70 3.20 0.46 -3.44
N LEU A 71 4.03 -0.38 -2.82
CA LEU A 71 3.77 -0.98 -1.51
C LEU A 71 3.68 0.04 -0.38
N LEU A 72 4.52 1.07 -0.43
CA LEU A 72 4.54 2.12 0.57
C LEU A 72 3.32 3.04 0.47
N GLN A 73 2.59 2.96 -0.64
CA GLN A 73 1.50 3.86 -0.98
C GLN A 73 0.10 3.25 -0.78
N VAL A 74 0.01 2.00 -0.29
CA VAL A 74 -1.26 1.31 -0.02
C VAL A 74 -1.52 1.32 1.49
N PRO A 75 -2.51 2.07 1.98
CA PRO A 75 -2.97 1.97 3.36
C PRO A 75 -3.69 0.65 3.57
N PRO A 76 -3.49 -0.04 4.71
CA PRO A 76 -4.11 -1.35 4.97
C PRO A 76 -5.50 -1.29 5.59
N SER A 77 -6.05 -0.11 5.92
CA SER A 77 -7.27 0.03 6.74
C SER A 77 -8.54 -0.54 6.10
N ASP A 78 -8.56 -0.70 4.79
CA ASP A 78 -9.68 -1.28 4.04
C ASP A 78 -9.48 -2.75 3.65
N LEU A 79 -8.37 -3.37 4.10
CA LEU A 79 -8.07 -4.76 3.77
C LEU A 79 -8.82 -5.74 4.67
N GLY A 80 -9.52 -6.69 4.05
CA GLY A 80 -10.11 -7.85 4.71
C GLY A 80 -9.21 -9.08 4.66
N GLN A 81 -8.41 -9.22 3.59
CA GLN A 81 -7.55 -10.38 3.38
C GLN A 81 -6.36 -10.02 2.48
N VAL A 82 -5.22 -10.68 2.68
CA VAL A 82 -4.10 -10.67 1.74
C VAL A 82 -3.86 -12.09 1.24
N GLU A 83 -4.03 -12.30 -0.05
CA GLU A 83 -3.81 -13.57 -0.72
C GLU A 83 -2.44 -13.58 -1.39
N ILE A 84 -1.68 -14.66 -1.21
CA ILE A 84 -0.37 -14.83 -1.83
C ILE A 84 -0.39 -16.09 -2.67
N ILE A 85 -0.29 -15.91 -3.98
CA ILE A 85 -0.26 -16.98 -4.96
C ILE A 85 1.18 -17.16 -5.42
N LYS A 86 1.75 -18.34 -5.16
CA LYS A 86 3.14 -18.68 -5.46
C LYS A 86 3.19 -19.76 -6.55
N GLY A 87 4.27 -19.75 -7.33
CA GLY A 87 4.54 -20.81 -8.30
C GLY A 87 3.70 -20.73 -9.59
N ALA A 88 3.46 -21.87 -10.23
CA ALA A 88 2.85 -21.96 -11.57
C ALA A 88 1.49 -21.33 -11.70
N ALA A 89 0.69 -21.27 -10.63
CA ALA A 89 -0.62 -20.63 -10.64
C ALA A 89 -0.55 -19.12 -10.94
N SER A 90 0.59 -18.49 -10.69
CA SER A 90 0.81 -17.07 -11.00
C SER A 90 0.88 -16.80 -12.50
N ALA A 91 1.12 -17.81 -13.34
CA ALA A 91 1.17 -17.68 -14.80
C ALA A 91 -0.15 -17.18 -15.41
N LEU A 92 -1.29 -17.40 -14.73
CA LEU A 92 -2.60 -16.88 -15.14
C LEU A 92 -2.66 -15.35 -15.15
N TYR A 93 -1.75 -14.69 -14.42
CA TYR A 93 -1.68 -13.24 -14.26
C TYR A 93 -0.63 -12.57 -15.17
N GLY A 94 -0.02 -13.34 -16.09
CA GLY A 94 0.92 -12.84 -17.09
C GLY A 94 2.40 -12.86 -16.66
N GLY A 95 3.27 -12.41 -17.55
CA GLY A 95 4.73 -12.49 -17.40
C GLY A 95 5.32 -11.69 -16.23
N GLN A 96 4.59 -10.74 -15.67
CA GLN A 96 5.01 -9.98 -14.49
C GLN A 96 4.78 -10.76 -13.18
N ALA A 97 4.05 -11.86 -13.23
CA ALA A 97 3.71 -12.69 -12.08
C ALA A 97 4.62 -13.93 -11.93
N LEU A 98 5.79 -13.96 -12.57
CA LEU A 98 6.70 -15.11 -12.51
C LEU A 98 7.15 -15.46 -11.09
N GLY A 99 7.30 -14.48 -10.21
CA GLY A 99 7.63 -14.67 -8.80
C GLY A 99 6.42 -15.01 -7.94
N GLY A 100 5.26 -14.59 -8.37
CA GLY A 100 3.99 -14.76 -7.67
C GLY A 100 3.08 -13.54 -7.77
N VAL A 101 1.92 -13.67 -7.14
CA VAL A 101 0.89 -12.63 -7.08
C VAL A 101 0.56 -12.35 -5.62
N ILE A 102 0.41 -11.09 -5.29
CA ILE A 102 -0.14 -10.62 -4.02
C ILE A 102 -1.44 -9.91 -4.35
N ASN A 103 -2.57 -10.47 -3.90
CA ASN A 103 -3.88 -9.89 -4.07
C ASN A 103 -4.37 -9.30 -2.74
N LEU A 104 -4.61 -8.01 -2.74
CA LEU A 104 -5.13 -7.25 -1.63
C LEU A 104 -6.65 -7.23 -1.75
N VAL A 105 -7.34 -8.00 -0.92
CA VAL A 105 -8.80 -8.12 -0.94
C VAL A 105 -9.39 -7.13 0.06
N SER A 106 -10.29 -6.28 -0.41
CA SER A 106 -10.96 -5.29 0.44
C SER A 106 -11.98 -5.94 1.39
N LYS A 107 -12.24 -5.28 2.52
CA LYS A 107 -13.37 -5.61 3.39
C LYS A 107 -14.67 -5.53 2.58
N TYR A 108 -15.53 -6.56 2.71
CA TYR A 108 -16.87 -6.50 2.16
C TYR A 108 -17.80 -5.87 3.18
N PRO A 109 -18.54 -4.80 2.83
CA PRO A 109 -19.37 -4.07 3.80
C PRO A 109 -20.45 -4.93 4.44
N GLY A 110 -20.58 -4.82 5.75
CA GLY A 110 -21.60 -5.52 6.54
C GLY A 110 -23.02 -5.05 6.29
N SER A 111 -23.98 -5.58 7.06
CA SER A 111 -25.39 -5.17 7.06
C SER A 111 -25.61 -3.83 7.75
N GLU A 112 -24.83 -3.56 8.78
CA GLU A 112 -24.88 -2.34 9.58
C GLU A 112 -23.77 -1.38 9.16
N PRO A 113 -24.01 -0.07 9.17
CA PRO A 113 -22.96 0.90 8.95
C PRO A 113 -21.87 0.79 10.01
N SER A 114 -20.62 0.77 9.58
CA SER A 114 -19.48 0.76 10.48
C SER A 114 -18.38 1.70 10.02
N GLY A 115 -17.48 2.05 10.92
CA GLY A 115 -16.35 2.90 10.58
C GLY A 115 -15.25 2.84 11.61
N GLU A 116 -14.04 3.12 11.15
CA GLU A 116 -12.83 3.11 11.94
C GLU A 116 -12.02 4.39 11.64
N LEU A 117 -11.47 4.99 12.68
CA LEU A 117 -10.54 6.11 12.57
C LEU A 117 -9.28 5.78 13.36
N ILE A 118 -8.15 5.73 12.66
CA ILE A 118 -6.84 5.48 13.23
C ILE A 118 -6.04 6.79 13.19
N LEU A 119 -5.57 7.19 14.37
CA LEU A 119 -4.64 8.29 14.54
C LEU A 119 -3.32 7.72 15.04
N ASN A 120 -2.25 7.93 14.32
CA ASN A 120 -0.91 7.46 14.67
C ASN A 120 0.08 8.61 14.71
N ALA A 121 0.93 8.62 15.73
CA ALA A 121 2.06 9.52 15.84
C ALA A 121 3.25 8.76 16.39
N THR A 122 4.43 8.98 15.80
CA THR A 122 5.66 8.30 16.20
C THR A 122 6.68 9.28 16.77
N THR A 123 7.57 8.78 17.61
CA THR A 123 8.69 9.56 18.16
C THR A 123 9.67 10.03 17.07
N ARG A 124 9.59 9.47 15.87
CA ARG A 124 10.38 9.85 14.69
C ARG A 124 9.62 10.78 13.73
N GLU A 125 8.69 11.57 14.29
CA GLU A 125 7.92 12.59 13.56
C GLU A 125 7.04 12.04 12.41
N GLY A 126 6.67 10.79 12.47
CA GLY A 126 5.63 10.21 11.61
C GLY A 126 4.25 10.54 12.15
N ARG A 127 3.30 10.90 11.29
CA ARG A 127 1.90 11.17 11.63
C ARG A 127 1.00 10.61 10.55
N ASP A 128 0.00 9.82 10.95
CA ASP A 128 -0.96 9.22 10.05
C ASP A 128 -2.38 9.42 10.57
N ILE A 129 -3.28 9.73 9.66
CA ILE A 129 -4.73 9.73 9.89
C ILE A 129 -5.32 8.81 8.83
N SER A 130 -5.96 7.72 9.25
CA SER A 130 -6.62 6.79 8.35
C SER A 130 -8.05 6.59 8.78
N GLY A 131 -8.99 6.89 7.91
CA GLY A 131 -10.43 6.68 8.10
C GLY A 131 -10.95 5.64 7.11
N TYR A 132 -11.69 4.67 7.63
CA TYR A 132 -12.45 3.71 6.84
C TYR A 132 -13.92 3.77 7.28
N GLY A 133 -14.83 3.71 6.33
CA GLY A 133 -16.25 3.65 6.59
C GLY A 133 -16.95 2.76 5.58
N GLU A 134 -18.02 2.09 6.02
CA GLU A 134 -18.81 1.22 5.17
C GLU A 134 -20.29 1.33 5.52
N ALA A 135 -21.14 1.10 4.54
CA ALA A 135 -22.59 1.11 4.73
C ALA A 135 -23.30 0.24 3.69
N LYS A 136 -24.42 -0.34 4.10
CA LYS A 136 -25.43 -0.92 3.22
C LYS A 136 -26.38 0.20 2.78
N LEU A 137 -26.40 0.50 1.47
CA LEU A 137 -27.27 1.54 0.92
C LEU A 137 -28.71 1.01 0.72
N ASN A 138 -28.82 -0.22 0.24
CA ASN A 138 -30.09 -0.96 0.08
C ASN A 138 -29.80 -2.47 -0.06
N ASN A 139 -30.79 -3.25 -0.49
CA ASN A 139 -30.60 -4.70 -0.62
C ASN A 139 -29.63 -5.10 -1.75
N LEU A 140 -29.43 -4.26 -2.75
CA LEU A 140 -28.57 -4.53 -3.91
C LEU A 140 -27.21 -3.84 -3.81
N PHE A 141 -27.09 -2.75 -3.06
CA PHE A 141 -25.88 -1.91 -3.05
C PHE A 141 -25.32 -1.72 -1.65
N ARG A 142 -24.00 -1.85 -1.58
CA ARG A 142 -23.17 -1.50 -0.41
C ARG A 142 -22.05 -0.58 -0.85
N THR A 143 -21.51 0.19 0.06
CA THR A 143 -20.40 1.11 -0.23
C THR A 143 -19.36 1.07 0.85
N SER A 144 -18.11 1.31 0.49
CA SER A 144 -17.04 1.62 1.43
C SER A 144 -16.22 2.82 0.96
N PHE A 145 -15.57 3.47 1.91
CA PHE A 145 -14.73 4.61 1.66
C PHE A 145 -13.49 4.56 2.54
N LEU A 146 -12.32 4.69 1.92
CA LEU A 146 -11.03 4.84 2.60
C LEU A 146 -10.50 6.24 2.34
N ALA A 147 -10.05 6.93 3.40
CA ALA A 147 -9.26 8.15 3.32
C ALA A 147 -8.02 8.01 4.20
N ASN A 148 -6.86 8.37 3.68
CA ASN A 148 -5.61 8.34 4.43
C ASN A 148 -4.80 9.61 4.16
N VAL A 149 -4.28 10.20 5.23
CA VAL A 149 -3.28 11.28 5.18
C VAL A 149 -2.09 10.84 6.00
N SER A 150 -0.92 10.83 5.39
CA SER A 150 0.33 10.41 6.04
C SER A 150 1.41 11.45 5.83
N ARG A 151 2.16 11.73 6.87
CA ARG A 151 3.32 12.62 6.83
C ARG A 151 4.48 12.03 7.62
N GLN A 152 5.68 12.12 7.08
CA GLN A 152 6.93 11.80 7.74
C GLN A 152 7.89 12.98 7.54
N SER A 153 8.54 13.42 8.60
CA SER A 153 9.68 14.34 8.49
C SER A 153 10.96 13.56 8.22
N ALA A 154 11.91 14.18 7.53
CA ALA A 154 13.22 13.57 7.30
C ALA A 154 13.94 13.31 8.62
N GLN A 155 14.57 12.14 8.75
CA GLN A 155 15.37 11.77 9.92
C GLN A 155 16.69 11.15 9.45
N ASP A 156 17.79 11.65 9.99
CA ASP A 156 19.11 11.05 10.01
C ASP A 156 19.25 10.37 11.38
N LEU A 157 19.35 9.05 11.43
CA LEU A 157 19.26 8.29 12.69
C LEU A 157 20.63 7.99 13.31
N ASP A 158 21.67 7.97 12.50
CA ASP A 158 23.05 7.63 12.90
C ASP A 158 24.03 8.79 12.73
N GLU A 159 23.51 9.98 12.36
CA GLU A 159 24.25 11.24 12.26
C GLU A 159 25.37 11.20 11.20
N ASP A 160 25.19 10.39 10.15
CA ASP A 160 26.15 10.25 9.05
C ASP A 160 25.92 11.26 7.92
N GLN A 161 24.98 12.21 8.09
CA GLN A 161 24.55 13.23 7.14
C GLN A 161 23.69 12.69 6.00
N TRP A 162 23.25 11.44 6.06
CA TRP A 162 22.30 10.83 5.13
C TRP A 162 20.93 10.69 5.77
N ILE A 163 19.88 10.98 5.02
CA ILE A 163 18.50 10.81 5.49
C ILE A 163 18.11 9.34 5.43
N ASP A 164 18.04 8.65 6.56
CA ASP A 164 17.60 7.27 6.70
C ASP A 164 16.10 7.11 6.49
N MET A 165 15.35 8.08 7.00
CA MET A 165 13.90 8.14 6.82
C MET A 165 13.53 9.33 5.94
N PRO A 166 13.23 9.11 4.66
CA PRO A 166 12.86 10.19 3.75
C PRO A 166 11.57 10.87 4.21
N SER A 167 11.52 12.19 4.01
CA SER A 167 10.28 12.93 4.25
C SER A 167 9.26 12.60 3.16
N TYR A 168 7.99 12.58 3.55
CA TYR A 168 6.90 12.51 2.58
C TYR A 168 5.61 13.11 3.15
N HIS A 169 4.77 13.56 2.23
CA HIS A 169 3.39 13.89 2.47
C HIS A 169 2.53 13.16 1.45
N ARG A 170 1.55 12.40 1.92
CA ARG A 170 0.66 11.61 1.07
C ARG A 170 -0.79 11.78 1.47
N ILE A 171 -1.66 11.87 0.47
CA ILE A 171 -3.10 11.77 0.59
C ILE A 171 -3.58 10.66 -0.33
N ALA A 172 -4.43 9.77 0.16
CA ALA A 172 -5.04 8.70 -0.61
C ALA A 172 -6.53 8.61 -0.29
N LEU A 173 -7.35 8.43 -1.34
CA LEU A 173 -8.80 8.27 -1.25
C LEU A 173 -9.21 7.08 -2.10
N ARG A 174 -10.13 6.24 -1.60
CA ARG A 174 -10.63 5.09 -2.35
C ARG A 174 -12.08 4.77 -1.99
N PRO A 175 -13.06 5.34 -2.70
CA PRO A 175 -14.43 4.87 -2.68
C PRO A 175 -14.62 3.57 -3.45
N ARG A 176 -15.52 2.71 -2.97
CA ARG A 176 -15.98 1.49 -3.63
C ARG A 176 -17.50 1.39 -3.58
N LEU A 177 -18.07 0.78 -4.63
CA LEU A 177 -19.48 0.43 -4.70
C LEU A 177 -19.57 -1.05 -5.02
N PHE A 178 -20.25 -1.80 -4.17
CA PHE A 178 -20.53 -3.22 -4.32
C PHE A 178 -21.98 -3.39 -4.74
N TYR A 179 -22.21 -4.26 -5.70
CA TYR A 179 -23.53 -4.69 -6.13
C TYR A 179 -23.66 -6.20 -5.94
N GLU A 180 -24.79 -6.64 -5.42
CA GLU A 180 -25.13 -8.05 -5.25
C GLU A 180 -26.63 -8.20 -5.50
N SER A 181 -26.99 -9.01 -6.52
CA SER A 181 -28.39 -9.33 -6.80
C SER A 181 -28.86 -10.57 -6.06
N ASP A 182 -30.16 -10.73 -5.92
CA ASP A 182 -30.78 -11.93 -5.31
C ASP A 182 -30.46 -13.22 -6.10
N GLU A 183 -30.09 -13.10 -7.38
CA GLU A 183 -29.68 -14.21 -8.25
C GLU A 183 -28.19 -14.57 -8.15
N GLY A 184 -27.44 -13.89 -7.26
CA GLY A 184 -26.01 -14.13 -7.04
C GLY A 184 -25.07 -13.43 -8.01
N THR A 185 -25.57 -12.52 -8.85
CA THR A 185 -24.70 -11.66 -9.67
C THR A 185 -24.04 -10.60 -8.80
N THR A 186 -22.73 -10.51 -8.87
CA THR A 186 -21.94 -9.52 -8.10
C THR A 186 -21.19 -8.58 -9.01
N ALA A 187 -21.05 -7.31 -8.60
CA ALA A 187 -20.16 -6.36 -9.25
C ALA A 187 -19.47 -5.48 -8.22
N LEU A 188 -18.25 -5.08 -8.52
CA LEU A 188 -17.45 -4.14 -7.75
C LEU A 188 -16.99 -3.02 -8.66
N LEU A 189 -17.30 -1.78 -8.30
CA LEU A 189 -16.69 -0.57 -8.85
C LEU A 189 -15.77 0.04 -7.82
N THR A 190 -14.53 0.31 -8.20
CA THR A 190 -13.54 1.00 -7.36
C THR A 190 -12.97 2.19 -8.10
N VAL A 191 -12.75 3.28 -7.38
CA VAL A 191 -12.01 4.46 -7.86
C VAL A 191 -10.97 4.79 -6.81
N GLY A 192 -9.75 5.12 -7.24
CA GLY A 192 -8.65 5.49 -6.35
C GLY A 192 -8.00 6.78 -6.80
N ALA A 193 -7.69 7.65 -5.86
CA ALA A 193 -6.89 8.84 -6.08
C ALA A 193 -5.79 8.92 -5.02
N MET A 194 -4.55 9.23 -5.44
CA MET A 194 -3.44 9.39 -4.53
C MET A 194 -2.48 10.47 -5.03
N ASN A 195 -1.99 11.27 -4.10
CA ASN A 195 -0.90 12.22 -4.31
C ASN A 195 0.16 12.03 -3.24
N GLU A 196 1.41 11.97 -3.63
CA GLU A 196 2.56 11.89 -2.73
C GLU A 196 3.71 12.74 -3.24
N ASP A 197 4.26 13.58 -2.36
CA ASP A 197 5.54 14.26 -2.51
C ASP A 197 6.52 13.62 -1.53
N ARG A 198 7.69 13.19 -2.03
CA ARG A 198 8.72 12.48 -1.26
C ARG A 198 10.09 13.08 -1.55
N HIS A 199 10.89 13.26 -0.48
CA HIS A 199 12.23 13.82 -0.56
C HIS A 199 13.19 13.04 0.33
N GLY A 200 14.43 12.85 -0.15
CA GLY A 200 15.52 12.22 0.58
C GLY A 200 16.88 12.52 -0.05
N GLY A 201 17.93 11.97 0.55
CA GLY A 201 19.32 12.22 0.17
C GLY A 201 20.14 12.65 1.38
N THR A 202 21.00 13.66 1.25
CA THR A 202 21.75 14.23 2.37
C THR A 202 20.89 15.21 3.16
N VAL A 203 21.18 15.37 4.46
CA VAL A 203 20.58 16.44 5.27
C VAL A 203 20.96 17.83 4.70
N PRO A 204 20.23 18.90 5.04
CA PRO A 204 20.63 20.26 4.64
C PRO A 204 22.09 20.56 5.03
N TYR A 205 22.88 20.97 4.05
CA TYR A 205 24.35 21.19 4.15
C TYR A 205 25.19 19.92 4.39
N GLY A 206 24.56 18.74 4.41
CA GLY A 206 25.27 17.47 4.47
C GLY A 206 25.97 17.13 3.14
N LEU A 207 27.07 16.41 3.23
CA LEU A 207 27.89 16.03 2.09
C LEU A 207 28.04 14.51 2.03
N THR A 208 28.04 13.98 0.80
CA THR A 208 28.45 12.59 0.55
C THR A 208 29.96 12.44 0.79
N PRO A 209 30.49 11.22 0.87
CA PRO A 209 31.94 10.99 0.98
C PRO A 209 32.77 11.65 -0.14
N ASN A 210 32.16 11.98 -1.25
CA ASN A 210 32.81 12.69 -2.37
C ASN A 210 32.75 14.23 -2.22
N GLY A 211 32.20 14.75 -1.13
CA GLY A 211 32.12 16.19 -0.85
C GLY A 211 31.00 16.92 -1.59
N GLU A 212 30.02 16.21 -2.13
CA GLU A 212 28.85 16.77 -2.83
C GLU A 212 27.57 16.55 -2.04
N SER A 213 26.62 17.47 -2.12
CA SER A 213 25.26 17.22 -1.61
C SER A 213 24.48 16.37 -2.62
N PHE A 214 23.61 15.52 -2.11
CA PHE A 214 22.71 14.70 -2.94
C PHE A 214 21.27 14.90 -2.50
N SER A 215 20.38 15.13 -3.43
CA SER A 215 18.94 15.15 -3.17
C SER A 215 18.18 14.36 -4.24
N GLN A 216 17.13 13.69 -3.81
CA GLN A 216 16.21 13.00 -4.69
C GLN A 216 14.78 13.35 -4.30
N ASP A 217 14.03 13.88 -5.27
CA ASP A 217 12.63 14.24 -5.12
C ASP A 217 11.77 13.34 -6.01
N GLN A 218 10.63 12.91 -5.48
CA GLN A 218 9.66 12.19 -6.25
C GLN A 218 8.25 12.71 -5.96
N LYS A 219 7.54 13.09 -7.03
CA LYS A 219 6.13 13.43 -7.00
C LYS A 219 5.33 12.35 -7.69
N THR A 220 4.34 11.82 -7.01
CA THR A 220 3.47 10.78 -7.55
C THR A 220 2.03 11.25 -7.51
N GLN A 221 1.38 11.24 -8.66
CA GLN A 221 -0.07 11.44 -8.77
C GLN A 221 -0.66 10.20 -9.43
N ARG A 222 -1.70 9.64 -8.82
CA ARG A 222 -2.38 8.47 -9.35
C ARG A 222 -3.88 8.68 -9.31
N LEU A 223 -4.51 8.31 -10.40
CA LEU A 223 -5.95 8.12 -10.53
C LEU A 223 -6.17 6.74 -11.16
N ASP A 224 -6.94 5.91 -10.52
CA ASP A 224 -7.28 4.57 -11.01
C ASP A 224 -8.78 4.31 -10.85
N ALA A 225 -9.32 3.53 -11.77
CA ALA A 225 -10.68 3.01 -11.69
C ALA A 225 -10.71 1.56 -12.16
N GLY A 226 -11.56 0.75 -11.57
CA GLY A 226 -11.70 -0.64 -11.91
C GLY A 226 -13.13 -1.14 -11.72
N ILE A 227 -13.53 -2.08 -12.55
CA ILE A 227 -14.79 -2.81 -12.44
C ILE A 227 -14.52 -4.30 -12.49
N LYS A 228 -15.21 -5.06 -11.66
CA LYS A 228 -15.22 -6.51 -11.63
C LYS A 228 -16.67 -6.99 -11.64
N LEU A 229 -16.95 -7.97 -12.46
CA LEU A 229 -18.27 -8.62 -12.61
C LEU A 229 -18.16 -10.08 -12.22
#